data_6c0e6bfd9ad9fae3e19de06c83a3975b
#
_entry.id   6c0e6bfd9ad9fae3e19de06c83a3975b
#
_cell.length_a   1.000
_cell.length_b   1.000
_cell.length_c   1.000
_cell.angle_alpha   90.00
_cell.angle_beta   90.00
_cell.angle_gamma   90.00
#
_symmetry.space_group_name_H-M   'P 1'
#
loop_
_entity.id
_entity.type
_entity.pdbx_description
1 polymer ?
#
loop_
_entity_poly.entity_id
_entity_poly.type
_entity_poly.pdbx_seq_one_letter_code
_entity_poly.pdbx_strand_id
1 'polypeptide(L)'
;MNKKSTNELDALLRDMNPKDLDNYYKENRDSMNTGKTFTYYVKDVIQEKNIRLKDVYSFAGLSESYGEQILNMRKHTKDRDVIIRLCVAGRLTLDEINRALKLYGMQPLYAKDKRDACMIVAINNRKYQL
;
A
#
# COMPACT_ATOMS: atom_id res chain seq x y z
N MET A 1 5.62 5.96 12.91
CA MET A 1 4.82 5.59 14.08
C MET A 1 5.13 4.16 14.50
N ASN A 2 5.39 3.95 15.75
CA ASN A 2 5.77 2.62 16.25
C ASN A 2 4.52 1.76 16.44
N LYS A 3 4.60 0.52 15.97
CA LYS A 3 3.53 -0.45 16.21
C LYS A 3 3.64 -0.97 17.63
N LYS A 4 2.51 -1.13 18.28
CA LYS A 4 2.44 -1.71 19.62
C LYS A 4 2.62 -3.23 19.53
N SER A 5 3.29 -3.80 20.50
CA SER A 5 3.44 -5.25 20.59
C SER A 5 2.10 -5.90 20.98
N THR A 6 1.98 -7.20 20.75
CA THR A 6 0.81 -7.97 21.17
C THR A 6 0.54 -7.82 22.67
N ASN A 7 1.59 -7.83 23.49
CA ASN A 7 1.44 -7.67 24.93
C ASN A 7 0.91 -6.29 25.31
N GLU A 8 1.36 -5.25 24.61
CA GLU A 8 0.84 -3.90 24.83
C GLU A 8 -0.62 -3.79 24.47
N LEU A 9 -1.04 -4.40 23.34
CA LEU A 9 -2.44 -4.41 22.94
C LEU A 9 -3.31 -5.20 23.92
N ASP A 10 -2.83 -6.34 24.40
CA ASP A 10 -3.55 -7.14 25.42
C ASP A 10 -3.73 -6.35 26.70
N ALA A 11 -2.70 -5.62 27.13
CA ALA A 11 -2.79 -4.79 28.33
C ALA A 11 -3.82 -3.68 28.17
N LEU A 12 -3.89 -3.05 27.01
CA LEU A 12 -4.88 -2.02 26.71
C LEU A 12 -6.30 -2.58 26.75
N LEU A 13 -6.52 -3.75 26.15
CA LEU A 13 -7.84 -4.37 26.09
C LEU A 13 -8.32 -4.86 27.45
N ARG A 14 -7.40 -5.27 28.33
CA ARG A 14 -7.72 -5.85 29.62
C ARG A 14 -8.54 -4.91 30.50
N ASP A 15 -8.21 -3.62 30.47
CA ASP A 15 -8.84 -2.60 31.31
C ASP A 15 -9.83 -1.73 30.55
N MET A 16 -10.09 -2.06 29.28
CA MET A 16 -10.91 -1.23 28.41
C MET A 16 -12.40 -1.49 28.58
N ASN A 17 -13.17 -0.42 28.69
CA ASN A 17 -14.62 -0.47 28.65
C ASN A 17 -15.07 -0.80 27.22
N PRO A 18 -16.07 -1.67 27.02
CA PRO A 18 -16.58 -1.96 25.67
C PRO A 18 -16.96 -0.72 24.86
N LYS A 19 -17.36 0.37 25.50
CA LYS A 19 -17.69 1.64 24.83
C LYS A 19 -16.47 2.29 24.17
N ASP A 20 -15.27 1.96 24.64
CA ASP A 20 -14.02 2.54 24.12
C ASP A 20 -13.38 1.70 23.02
N LEU A 21 -14.01 0.59 22.64
CA LEU A 21 -13.45 -0.32 21.66
C LEU A 21 -13.23 0.36 20.29
N ASP A 22 -14.17 1.20 19.86
CA ASP A 22 -14.03 1.95 18.61
C ASP A 22 -12.81 2.87 18.63
N ASN A 23 -12.60 3.56 19.76
CA ASN A 23 -11.42 4.42 19.95
C ASN A 23 -10.14 3.60 19.96
N TYR A 24 -10.16 2.42 20.60
CA TYR A 24 -9.02 1.51 20.60
C TYR A 24 -8.62 1.15 19.17
N TYR A 25 -9.56 0.76 18.31
CA TYR A 25 -9.28 0.42 16.92
C TYR A 25 -8.75 1.61 16.14
N LYS A 26 -9.29 2.80 16.36
CA LYS A 26 -8.81 4.02 15.71
C LYS A 26 -7.38 4.36 16.11
N GLU A 27 -7.08 4.31 17.41
CA GLU A 27 -5.77 4.69 17.94
C GLU A 27 -4.68 3.68 17.61
N ASN A 28 -5.03 2.42 17.43
CA ASN A 28 -4.08 1.34 17.21
C ASN A 28 -4.15 0.78 15.79
N ARG A 29 -4.68 1.54 14.85
CA ARG A 29 -4.82 1.10 13.46
C ARG A 29 -3.51 0.58 12.88
N ASP A 30 -2.40 1.27 13.12
CA ASP A 30 -1.09 0.90 12.58
C ASP A 30 -0.54 -0.37 13.22
N SER A 31 -1.03 -0.74 14.39
CA SER A 31 -0.62 -1.94 15.13
C SER A 31 -1.47 -3.15 14.78
N MET A 32 -2.56 -2.96 14.07
CA MET A 32 -3.47 -4.03 13.68
C MET A 32 -3.17 -4.48 12.26
N ASN A 33 -3.13 -5.80 12.09
CA ASN A 33 -2.96 -6.38 10.76
C ASN A 33 -4.30 -6.36 10.04
N THR A 34 -4.66 -5.21 9.48
CA THR A 34 -5.85 -5.09 8.65
C THR A 34 -5.41 -5.01 7.19
N GLY A 35 -6.15 -5.68 6.30
CA GLY A 35 -5.86 -5.62 4.87
C GLY A 35 -5.97 -4.22 4.29
N LYS A 36 -6.52 -3.26 5.04
CA LYS A 36 -6.71 -1.89 4.58
C LYS A 36 -5.48 -1.00 4.75
N THR A 37 -4.42 -1.46 5.43
CA THR A 37 -3.19 -0.68 5.58
C THR A 37 -2.58 -0.32 4.23
N PHE A 38 -2.51 -1.27 3.32
CA PHE A 38 -2.07 -1.05 1.94
C PHE A 38 -2.91 0.03 1.28
N THR A 39 -4.23 -0.10 1.36
CA THR A 39 -5.19 0.82 0.75
C THR A 39 -4.96 2.26 1.20
N TYR A 40 -4.89 2.47 2.50
CA TYR A 40 -4.72 3.82 3.07
C TYR A 40 -3.38 4.41 2.68
N TYR A 41 -2.31 3.63 2.77
CA TYR A 41 -0.98 4.12 2.43
C TYR A 41 -0.90 4.57 0.97
N VAL A 42 -1.33 3.72 0.05
CA VAL A 42 -1.24 4.02 -1.38
C VAL A 42 -2.14 5.20 -1.75
N LYS A 43 -3.37 5.24 -1.24
CA LYS A 43 -4.28 6.36 -1.51
C LYS A 43 -3.74 7.68 -0.98
N ASP A 44 -3.16 7.68 0.21
CA ASP A 44 -2.59 8.90 0.80
C ASP A 44 -1.43 9.43 -0.05
N VAL A 45 -0.54 8.56 -0.49
CA VAL A 45 0.59 8.97 -1.35
C VAL A 45 0.09 9.51 -2.68
N ILE A 46 -0.87 8.84 -3.31
CA ILE A 46 -1.44 9.28 -4.59
C ILE A 46 -2.12 10.65 -4.42
N GLN A 47 -2.85 10.84 -3.34
CA GLN A 47 -3.53 12.10 -3.05
C GLN A 47 -2.52 13.25 -2.85
N GLU A 48 -1.43 12.99 -2.16
CA GLU A 48 -0.37 14.00 -1.96
C GLU A 48 0.23 14.45 -3.29
N LYS A 49 0.22 13.58 -4.29
CA LYS A 49 0.76 13.89 -5.62
C LYS A 49 -0.29 14.49 -6.55
N ASN A 50 -1.50 14.75 -6.06
CA ASN A 50 -2.59 15.37 -6.80
C ASN A 50 -2.99 14.61 -8.07
N ILE A 51 -2.98 13.29 -7.99
CA ILE A 51 -3.37 12.41 -9.11
C ILE A 51 -4.74 11.82 -8.79
N ARG A 52 -5.62 11.79 -9.78
CA ARG A 52 -6.92 11.15 -9.64
C ARG A 52 -6.78 9.64 -9.77
N LEU A 53 -7.48 8.89 -8.93
CA LEU A 53 -7.44 7.43 -8.98
C LEU A 53 -7.84 6.88 -10.34
N LYS A 54 -8.82 7.50 -10.98
CA LYS A 54 -9.26 7.14 -12.33
C LYS A 54 -8.08 7.14 -13.31
N ASP A 55 -7.25 8.17 -13.25
CA ASP A 55 -6.07 8.28 -14.12
C ASP A 55 -5.01 7.24 -13.76
N VAL A 56 -4.85 6.95 -12.47
CA VAL A 56 -3.92 5.89 -12.01
C VAL A 56 -4.30 4.55 -12.64
N TYR A 57 -5.57 4.17 -12.59
CA TYR A 57 -6.01 2.90 -13.17
C TYR A 57 -5.75 2.88 -14.69
N SER A 58 -6.08 3.97 -15.36
CA SER A 58 -5.88 4.09 -16.80
C SER A 58 -4.39 3.93 -17.18
N PHE A 59 -3.50 4.65 -16.51
CA PHE A 59 -2.06 4.55 -16.77
C PHE A 59 -1.50 3.17 -16.42
N ALA A 60 -2.05 2.52 -15.40
CA ALA A 60 -1.63 1.18 -15.04
C ALA A 60 -2.12 0.11 -16.04
N GLY A 61 -2.96 0.49 -17.00
CA GLY A 61 -3.53 -0.45 -17.95
C GLY A 61 -4.57 -1.36 -17.33
N LEU A 62 -5.25 -0.90 -16.27
CA LEU A 62 -6.29 -1.64 -15.57
C LEU A 62 -7.64 -0.99 -15.84
N SER A 63 -8.69 -1.81 -15.90
CA SER A 63 -10.04 -1.26 -15.89
C SER A 63 -10.28 -0.54 -14.57
N GLU A 64 -11.13 0.49 -14.58
CA GLU A 64 -11.45 1.23 -13.37
C GLU A 64 -12.02 0.29 -12.29
N SER A 65 -12.90 -0.63 -12.69
CA SER A 65 -13.47 -1.61 -11.76
C SER A 65 -12.43 -2.52 -11.13
N TYR A 66 -11.53 -3.08 -11.94
CA TYR A 66 -10.50 -3.98 -11.42
C TYR A 66 -9.49 -3.23 -10.55
N GLY A 67 -9.03 -2.07 -11.01
CA GLY A 67 -8.10 -1.25 -10.24
C GLY A 67 -8.67 -0.85 -8.89
N GLU A 68 -9.93 -0.44 -8.86
CA GLU A 68 -10.61 -0.07 -7.62
C GLU A 68 -10.72 -1.26 -6.67
N GLN A 69 -11.05 -2.44 -7.18
CA GLN A 69 -11.16 -3.64 -6.35
C GLN A 69 -9.81 -4.05 -5.76
N ILE A 70 -8.75 -3.98 -6.55
CA ILE A 70 -7.39 -4.30 -6.06
C ILE A 70 -6.94 -3.28 -5.01
N LEU A 71 -7.07 -2.00 -5.32
CA LEU A 71 -6.61 -0.93 -4.41
C LEU A 71 -7.35 -0.96 -3.07
N ASN A 72 -8.64 -1.24 -3.08
CA ASN A 72 -9.45 -1.29 -1.88
C ASN A 72 -9.49 -2.68 -1.22
N MET A 73 -8.66 -3.61 -1.69
CA MET A 73 -8.55 -4.97 -1.13
C MET A 73 -9.85 -5.77 -1.16
N ARG A 74 -10.74 -5.45 -2.10
CA ARG A 74 -11.95 -6.27 -2.35
C ARG A 74 -11.62 -7.49 -3.18
N LYS A 75 -10.54 -7.42 -3.94
CA LYS A 75 -10.00 -8.53 -4.72
C LYS A 75 -8.51 -8.59 -4.49
N HIS A 76 -7.97 -9.78 -4.32
CA HIS A 76 -6.55 -9.98 -4.08
C HIS A 76 -5.90 -10.52 -5.36
N THR A 77 -4.69 -10.05 -5.66
CA THR A 77 -3.89 -10.60 -6.75
C THR A 77 -2.60 -11.17 -6.21
N LYS A 78 -2.10 -12.23 -6.85
CA LYS A 78 -0.76 -12.76 -6.58
C LYS A 78 0.27 -12.22 -7.57
N ASP A 79 -0.18 -11.43 -8.54
CA ASP A 79 0.68 -10.86 -9.57
C ASP A 79 1.32 -9.56 -9.07
N ARG A 80 2.60 -9.63 -8.72
CA ARG A 80 3.33 -8.47 -8.23
C ARG A 80 3.37 -7.34 -9.26
N ASP A 81 3.40 -7.67 -10.55
CA ASP A 81 3.43 -6.66 -11.61
C ASP A 81 2.20 -5.76 -11.59
N VAL A 82 1.03 -6.29 -11.24
CA VAL A 82 -0.19 -5.48 -11.12
C VAL A 82 0.00 -4.41 -10.06
N ILE A 83 0.53 -4.79 -8.90
CA ILE A 83 0.76 -3.84 -7.80
C ILE A 83 1.82 -2.82 -8.17
N ILE A 84 2.91 -3.26 -8.80
CA ILE A 84 3.98 -2.36 -9.25
C ILE A 84 3.43 -1.37 -10.28
N ARG A 85 2.67 -1.83 -11.26
CA ARG A 85 2.07 -0.96 -12.28
C ARG A 85 1.15 0.09 -11.66
N LEU A 86 0.34 -0.32 -10.70
CA LEU A 86 -0.54 0.59 -9.97
C LEU A 86 0.27 1.68 -9.26
N CYS A 87 1.33 1.29 -8.57
CA CYS A 87 2.20 2.22 -7.84
C CYS A 87 2.96 3.16 -8.78
N VAL A 88 3.49 2.64 -9.89
CA VAL A 88 4.18 3.46 -10.89
C VAL A 88 3.21 4.48 -11.50
N ALA A 89 2.00 4.05 -11.82
CA ALA A 89 0.97 4.95 -12.35
C ALA A 89 0.59 6.03 -11.33
N GLY A 90 0.65 5.72 -10.04
CA GLY A 90 0.44 6.67 -8.96
C GLY A 90 1.66 7.55 -8.65
N ARG A 91 2.73 7.40 -9.41
CA ARG A 91 3.99 8.15 -9.27
C ARG A 91 4.68 7.92 -7.92
N LEU A 92 4.51 6.75 -7.32
CA LEU A 92 5.22 6.40 -6.10
C LEU A 92 6.71 6.30 -6.39
N THR A 93 7.53 6.74 -5.43
CA THR A 93 8.98 6.55 -5.49
C THR A 93 9.31 5.07 -5.27
N LEU A 94 10.57 4.69 -5.53
CA LEU A 94 11.01 3.31 -5.30
C LEU A 94 10.76 2.89 -3.84
N ASP A 95 11.11 3.74 -2.89
CA ASP A 95 10.90 3.43 -1.46
C ASP A 95 9.42 3.25 -1.14
N GLU A 96 8.59 4.11 -1.71
CA GLU A 96 7.13 4.01 -1.53
C GLU A 96 6.56 2.74 -2.15
N ILE A 97 7.05 2.36 -3.34
CA ILE A 97 6.63 1.12 -4.00
C ILE A 97 7.02 -0.10 -3.16
N ASN A 98 8.24 -0.13 -2.65
CA ASN A 98 8.70 -1.23 -1.81
C ASN A 98 7.89 -1.34 -0.52
N ARG A 99 7.54 -0.21 0.08
CA ARG A 99 6.66 -0.22 1.24
C ARG A 99 5.27 -0.74 0.90
N ALA A 100 4.71 -0.29 -0.21
CA ALA A 100 3.40 -0.77 -0.66
C ALA A 100 3.41 -2.28 -0.92
N LEU A 101 4.47 -2.80 -1.54
CA LEU A 101 4.62 -4.24 -1.77
C LEU A 101 4.62 -5.01 -0.46
N LYS A 102 5.39 -4.55 0.53
CA LYS A 102 5.42 -5.17 1.85
C LYS A 102 4.06 -5.15 2.53
N LEU A 103 3.37 -4.02 2.46
CA LEU A 103 2.03 -3.89 3.05
C LEU A 103 1.02 -4.81 2.37
N TYR A 104 1.21 -5.09 1.08
CA TYR A 104 0.36 -6.02 0.36
C TYR A 104 0.74 -7.49 0.63
N GLY A 105 1.85 -7.74 1.31
CA GLY A 105 2.33 -9.09 1.59
C GLY A 105 3.23 -9.65 0.51
N MET A 106 3.83 -8.80 -0.31
CA MET A 106 4.71 -9.19 -1.41
C MET A 106 6.16 -8.81 -1.12
N GLN A 107 7.09 -9.47 -1.80
CA GLN A 107 8.51 -9.14 -1.71
C GLN A 107 8.79 -7.79 -2.35
N PRO A 108 9.58 -6.92 -1.70
CA PRO A 108 10.04 -5.69 -2.34
C PRO A 108 10.96 -6.02 -3.50
N LEU A 109 11.21 -5.01 -4.35
CA LEU A 109 12.13 -5.17 -5.47
C LEU A 109 13.54 -5.45 -4.96
N TYR A 110 14.16 -6.49 -5.51
CA TYR A 110 15.44 -7.00 -5.03
C TYR A 110 16.54 -6.72 -6.05
N ALA A 111 17.54 -5.92 -5.66
CA ALA A 111 18.58 -5.44 -6.56
C ALA A 111 19.43 -6.55 -7.18
N LYS A 112 19.52 -7.71 -6.53
CA LYS A 112 20.28 -8.85 -7.06
C LYS A 112 19.51 -9.70 -8.06
N ASP A 113 18.19 -9.50 -8.18
CA ASP A 113 17.38 -10.13 -9.21
C ASP A 113 17.48 -9.26 -10.47
N LYS A 114 17.79 -9.87 -11.60
CA LYS A 114 18.03 -9.13 -12.84
C LYS A 114 16.82 -8.35 -13.30
N ARG A 115 15.65 -8.97 -13.27
CA ARG A 115 14.40 -8.32 -13.68
C ARG A 115 14.04 -7.17 -12.72
N ASP A 116 14.16 -7.42 -11.42
CA ASP A 116 13.90 -6.40 -10.42
C ASP A 116 14.90 -5.24 -10.53
N ALA A 117 16.17 -5.53 -10.79
CA ALA A 117 17.18 -4.50 -10.98
C ALA A 117 16.84 -3.60 -12.18
N CYS A 118 16.36 -4.17 -13.28
CA CYS A 118 15.92 -3.39 -14.43
C CYS A 118 14.74 -2.49 -14.07
N MET A 119 13.78 -3.00 -13.29
CA MET A 119 12.65 -2.20 -12.83
C MET A 119 13.08 -1.07 -11.89
N ILE A 120 14.02 -1.33 -10.99
CA ILE A 120 14.56 -0.31 -10.08
C ILE A 120 15.19 0.83 -10.88
N VAL A 121 16.01 0.51 -11.88
CA VAL A 121 16.64 1.52 -12.72
C VAL A 121 15.59 2.32 -13.48
N ALA A 122 14.60 1.64 -14.07
CA ALA A 122 13.53 2.31 -14.80
C ALA A 122 12.71 3.24 -13.91
N ILE A 123 12.37 2.81 -12.70
CA ILE A 123 11.61 3.61 -11.75
C ILE A 123 12.39 4.85 -11.34
N ASN A 124 13.67 4.69 -11.02
CA ASN A 124 14.51 5.82 -10.57
C ASN A 124 14.78 6.83 -11.67
N ASN A 125 14.80 6.39 -12.93
CA ASN A 125 15.09 7.25 -14.06
C ASN A 125 13.86 7.65 -14.87
N ARG A 126 12.69 7.24 -14.44
CA ARG A 126 11.45 7.55 -15.17
C ARG A 126 11.24 9.06 -15.21
N LYS A 127 10.79 9.51 -16.37
CA LYS A 127 10.27 10.87 -16.55
C LYS A 127 8.77 10.74 -16.69
N TYR A 128 8.04 11.55 -15.95
CA TYR A 128 6.58 11.55 -16.05
C TYR A 128 6.17 12.31 -17.29
N GLN A 129 6.21 11.64 -18.41
CA GLN A 129 5.68 12.15 -19.66
C GLN A 129 4.24 11.66 -19.77
N LEU A 130 3.38 12.58 -19.63
CA LEU A 130 1.96 12.32 -19.77
C LEU A 130 1.46 12.86 -21.09
#